data_c79eb463df012d43815f45dc1612e93f
#
_entry.id   c79eb463df012d43815f45dc1612e93f
#
_cell.length_a   1.000
_cell.length_b   1.000
_cell.length_c   1.000
_cell.angle_alpha   90.00
_cell.angle_beta   90.00
_cell.angle_gamma   90.00
#
_symmetry.space_group_name_H-M   'P 1'
#
loop_
_entity.id
_entity.type
_entity.pdbx_description
1 polymer ?
#
loop_
_entity_poly.entity_id
_entity_poly.type
_entity_poly.pdbx_seq_one_letter_code
_entity_poly.pdbx_strand_id
1 'polypeptide(L)'
;MGSVHSKEASPLKAPYVTAKHGLIGLAKIVAKEGAAHGVRANVICPGFVRTPLVDKQIPEQAKELGLSEDEVIKKVMLKETVDGEFTTTADVAATALFFAAFPTNALTGQSLVVSHGWFMQ
;
A
#
# COMPACT_ATOMS: atom_id res chain seq x y z
N MET A 1 -2.74 8.06 1.67
CA MET A 1 -2.38 6.77 1.03
C MET A 1 -0.99 6.36 1.47
N GLY A 2 -0.88 5.25 2.19
CA GLY A 2 0.37 4.63 2.60
C GLY A 2 0.93 3.67 1.53
N SER A 3 1.56 2.62 1.99
CA SER A 3 2.13 1.51 1.22
C SER A 3 2.40 0.36 2.19
N VAL A 4 2.67 -0.84 1.71
CA VAL A 4 3.35 -1.88 2.51
C VAL A 4 4.61 -1.30 3.16
N HIS A 5 5.33 -0.43 2.44
CA HIS A 5 6.49 0.29 2.98
C HIS A 5 6.17 1.36 4.06
N SER A 6 4.93 1.44 4.51
CA SER A 6 4.59 2.14 5.76
C SER A 6 4.83 1.26 7.01
N LYS A 7 5.11 -0.03 6.80
CA LYS A 7 5.24 -1.04 7.86
C LYS A 7 6.52 -1.88 7.76
N GLU A 8 7.09 -1.96 6.57
CA GLU A 8 8.36 -2.66 6.32
C GLU A 8 9.31 -1.79 5.49
N ALA A 9 10.53 -2.27 5.29
CA ALA A 9 11.57 -1.56 4.54
C ALA A 9 12.11 -2.40 3.38
N SER A 10 12.56 -1.71 2.34
CA SER A 10 13.36 -2.29 1.28
C SER A 10 14.66 -1.48 1.12
N PRO A 11 15.78 -2.12 0.81
CA PRO A 11 17.04 -1.43 0.57
C PRO A 11 16.90 -0.34 -0.51
N LEU A 12 17.71 0.70 -0.41
CA LEU A 12 17.79 1.82 -1.35
C LEU A 12 16.52 2.68 -1.48
N LYS A 13 15.59 2.56 -0.52
CA LYS A 13 14.31 3.32 -0.50
C LYS A 13 14.16 4.21 0.74
N ALA A 14 15.26 4.67 1.34
CA ALA A 14 15.20 5.41 2.60
C ALA A 14 14.23 6.62 2.58
N PRO A 15 14.24 7.54 1.60
CA PRO A 15 13.29 8.65 1.59
C PRO A 15 11.83 8.19 1.48
N TYR A 16 11.57 7.21 0.61
CA TYR A 16 10.23 6.68 0.39
C TYR A 16 9.70 5.96 1.63
N VAL A 17 10.48 5.06 2.20
CA VAL A 17 10.11 4.31 3.42
C VAL A 17 9.86 5.25 4.59
N THR A 18 10.73 6.24 4.80
CA THR A 18 10.55 7.25 5.85
C THR A 18 9.25 8.02 5.67
N ALA A 19 8.98 8.51 4.45
CA ALA A 19 7.76 9.25 4.15
C ALA A 19 6.51 8.39 4.38
N LYS A 20 6.53 7.12 3.96
CA LYS A 20 5.39 6.21 4.11
C LYS A 20 5.15 5.79 5.56
N HIS A 21 6.19 5.56 6.35
CA HIS A 21 6.07 5.32 7.80
C HIS A 21 5.49 6.55 8.51
N GLY A 22 5.93 7.75 8.16
CA GLY A 22 5.43 9.00 8.73
C GLY A 22 3.92 9.19 8.56
N LEU A 23 3.32 8.68 7.48
CA LEU A 23 1.88 8.79 7.24
C LEU A 23 1.04 8.03 8.29
N ILE A 24 1.54 6.92 8.83
CA ILE A 24 0.86 6.21 9.93
C ILE A 24 0.85 7.09 11.18
N GLY A 25 1.99 7.68 11.53
CA GLY A 25 2.10 8.61 12.65
C GLY A 25 1.17 9.81 12.48
N LEU A 26 1.19 10.43 11.30
CA LEU A 26 0.32 11.55 10.97
C LEU A 26 -1.17 11.20 11.14
N ALA A 27 -1.62 10.07 10.61
CA ALA A 27 -3.02 9.64 10.75
C ALA A 27 -3.42 9.44 12.22
N LYS A 28 -2.52 8.89 13.04
CA LYS A 28 -2.77 8.71 14.49
C LYS A 28 -2.91 10.05 15.21
N ILE A 29 -2.10 11.05 14.87
CA ILE A 29 -2.20 12.39 15.44
C ILE A 29 -3.49 13.06 15.00
N VAL A 30 -3.81 13.04 13.70
CA VAL A 30 -5.07 13.59 13.17
C VAL A 30 -6.30 12.93 13.81
N ALA A 31 -6.27 11.62 14.03
CA ALA A 31 -7.35 10.92 14.71
C ALA A 31 -7.53 11.39 16.16
N LYS A 32 -6.45 11.67 16.88
CA LYS A 32 -6.50 12.18 18.26
C LYS A 32 -6.97 13.64 18.33
N GLU A 33 -6.38 14.50 17.52
CA GLU A 33 -6.68 15.93 17.50
C GLU A 33 -8.07 16.22 16.91
N GLY A 34 -8.48 15.46 15.90
CA GLY A 34 -9.78 15.62 15.23
C GLY A 34 -10.97 14.97 15.95
N ALA A 35 -10.75 14.18 16.98
CA ALA A 35 -11.79 13.42 17.67
C ALA A 35 -12.95 14.30 18.17
N ALA A 36 -12.64 15.45 18.76
CA ALA A 36 -13.63 16.41 19.26
C ALA A 36 -14.51 17.01 18.15
N HIS A 37 -14.09 16.92 16.91
CA HIS A 37 -14.78 17.42 15.72
C HIS A 37 -15.39 16.31 14.86
N GLY A 38 -15.42 15.06 15.35
CA GLY A 38 -15.93 13.92 14.60
C GLY A 38 -15.06 13.52 13.41
N VAL A 39 -13.80 13.94 13.36
CA VAL A 39 -12.85 13.60 12.28
C VAL A 39 -12.24 12.24 12.52
N ARG A 40 -12.23 11.42 11.48
CA ARG A 40 -11.55 10.13 11.44
C ARG A 40 -10.38 10.19 10.45
N ALA A 41 -9.29 9.50 10.77
CA ALA A 41 -8.13 9.40 9.89
C ALA A 41 -7.58 7.98 9.91
N ASN A 42 -7.48 7.37 8.75
CA ASN A 42 -6.97 6.02 8.56
C ASN A 42 -6.00 5.97 7.38
N VAL A 43 -5.18 4.94 7.30
CA VAL A 43 -4.19 4.75 6.22
C VAL A 43 -4.48 3.45 5.49
N ILE A 44 -4.56 3.51 4.17
CA ILE A 44 -4.56 2.33 3.30
C ILE A 44 -3.12 2.09 2.87
N CYS A 45 -2.65 0.86 3.05
CA CYS A 45 -1.28 0.44 2.75
C CYS A 45 -1.28 -0.63 1.64
N PRO A 46 -1.35 -0.23 0.36
CA PRO A 46 -1.34 -1.18 -0.75
C PRO A 46 0.03 -1.83 -0.93
N GLY A 47 0.01 -3.04 -1.49
CA GLY A 47 1.17 -3.68 -2.09
C GLY A 47 1.45 -3.15 -3.51
N PHE A 48 1.82 -4.05 -4.44
CA PHE A 48 1.95 -3.71 -5.86
C PHE A 48 0.56 -3.55 -6.48
N VAL A 49 0.22 -2.32 -6.82
CA VAL A 49 -1.05 -2.01 -7.50
C VAL A 49 -0.81 -1.96 -9.00
N ARG A 50 -1.56 -2.77 -9.77
CA ARG A 50 -1.51 -2.74 -11.23
C ARG A 50 -2.02 -1.40 -11.74
N THR A 51 -1.14 -0.62 -12.31
CA THR A 51 -1.41 0.72 -12.85
C THR A 51 -0.66 0.89 -14.17
N PRO A 52 -1.02 1.88 -15.01
CA PRO A 52 -0.25 2.18 -16.23
C PRO A 52 1.24 2.41 -15.97
N LEU A 53 1.61 2.93 -14.79
CA LEU A 53 3.01 3.07 -14.40
C LEU A 53 3.70 1.71 -14.24
N VAL A 54 3.05 0.75 -13.58
CA VAL A 54 3.59 -0.61 -13.40
C VAL A 54 3.68 -1.31 -14.76
N ASP A 55 2.66 -1.17 -15.62
CA ASP A 55 2.69 -1.74 -16.96
C ASP A 55 3.88 -1.24 -17.79
N LYS A 56 4.24 0.04 -17.63
CA LYS A 56 5.43 0.63 -18.25
C LYS A 56 6.74 0.12 -17.65
N GLN A 57 6.78 -0.07 -16.33
CA GLN A 57 7.97 -0.54 -15.62
C GLN A 57 8.33 -2.01 -15.94
N ILE A 58 7.36 -2.85 -16.28
CA ILE A 58 7.59 -4.27 -16.55
C ILE A 58 8.62 -4.48 -17.69
N PRO A 59 8.42 -3.93 -18.90
CA PRO A 59 9.41 -4.10 -19.97
C PRO A 59 10.73 -3.39 -19.69
N GLU A 60 10.71 -2.26 -18.99
CA GLU A 60 11.93 -1.54 -18.58
C GLU A 60 12.79 -2.41 -17.66
N GLN A 61 12.21 -3.00 -16.63
CA GLN A 61 12.90 -3.90 -15.69
C GLN A 61 13.32 -5.21 -16.36
N ALA A 62 12.52 -5.75 -17.27
CA ALA A 62 12.87 -6.96 -18.02
C ALA A 62 14.17 -6.75 -18.81
N LYS A 63 14.30 -5.61 -19.49
CA LYS A 63 15.50 -5.22 -20.22
C LYS A 63 16.70 -5.02 -19.31
N GLU A 64 16.49 -4.29 -18.19
CA GLU A 64 17.56 -3.97 -17.23
C GLU A 64 18.11 -5.21 -16.55
N LEU A 65 17.24 -6.15 -16.17
CA LEU A 65 17.60 -7.37 -15.43
C LEU A 65 17.93 -8.56 -16.33
N GLY A 66 17.72 -8.46 -17.65
CA GLY A 66 17.92 -9.59 -18.57
C GLY A 66 16.91 -10.72 -18.35
N LEU A 67 15.70 -10.40 -17.92
CA LEU A 67 14.61 -11.35 -17.64
C LEU A 67 13.47 -11.17 -18.65
N SER A 68 12.59 -12.18 -18.76
CA SER A 68 11.32 -12.01 -19.45
C SER A 68 10.38 -11.13 -18.62
N GLU A 69 9.37 -10.53 -19.25
CA GLU A 69 8.35 -9.75 -18.54
C GLU A 69 7.60 -10.59 -17.51
N ASP A 70 7.29 -11.86 -17.85
CA ASP A 70 6.66 -12.80 -16.94
C ASP A 70 7.53 -13.11 -15.71
N GLU A 71 8.84 -13.24 -15.91
CA GLU A 71 9.79 -13.41 -14.80
C GLU A 71 9.89 -12.16 -13.92
N VAL A 72 9.85 -10.95 -14.49
CA VAL A 72 9.80 -9.71 -13.71
C VAL A 72 8.55 -9.68 -12.84
N ILE A 73 7.39 -10.00 -13.40
CA ILE A 73 6.14 -10.05 -12.64
C ILE A 73 6.24 -11.05 -11.49
N LYS A 74 6.58 -12.29 -11.78
CA LYS A 74 6.54 -13.38 -10.80
C LYS A 74 7.67 -13.34 -9.78
N LYS A 75 8.90 -13.06 -10.22
CA LYS A 75 10.10 -13.18 -9.39
C LYS A 75 10.58 -11.88 -8.77
N VAL A 76 10.11 -10.73 -9.27
CA VAL A 76 10.53 -9.41 -8.78
C VAL A 76 9.37 -8.68 -8.13
N MET A 77 8.27 -8.47 -8.84
CA MET A 77 7.17 -7.64 -8.34
C MET A 77 6.25 -8.38 -7.37
N LEU A 78 5.89 -9.62 -7.66
CA LEU A 78 4.90 -10.38 -6.89
C LEU A 78 5.51 -11.50 -6.04
N LYS A 79 6.81 -11.57 -5.91
CA LYS A 79 7.52 -12.64 -5.18
C LYS A 79 7.10 -12.79 -3.72
N GLU A 80 6.64 -11.72 -3.09
CA GLU A 80 6.23 -11.71 -1.69
C GLU A 80 4.71 -11.92 -1.51
N THR A 81 3.92 -11.92 -2.58
CA THR A 81 2.49 -12.21 -2.51
C THR A 81 2.25 -13.71 -2.37
N VAL A 82 1.17 -14.09 -1.68
CA VAL A 82 0.88 -15.52 -1.44
C VAL A 82 0.16 -16.20 -2.62
N ASP A 83 -0.43 -15.42 -3.50
CA ASP A 83 -1.24 -15.89 -4.64
C ASP A 83 -0.68 -15.48 -6.01
N GLY A 84 0.37 -14.66 -6.03
CA GLY A 84 0.99 -14.18 -7.27
C GLY A 84 0.18 -13.14 -8.03
N GLU A 85 -0.76 -12.46 -7.34
CA GLU A 85 -1.66 -11.49 -7.95
C GLU A 85 -1.29 -10.04 -7.62
N PHE A 86 -1.58 -9.14 -8.54
CA PHE A 86 -1.50 -7.70 -8.28
C PHE A 86 -2.73 -7.22 -7.52
N THR A 87 -2.53 -6.34 -6.55
CA THR A 87 -3.62 -5.50 -6.04
C THR A 87 -4.15 -4.64 -7.18
N THR A 88 -5.48 -4.52 -7.29
CA THR A 88 -6.10 -3.68 -8.29
C THR A 88 -6.45 -2.29 -7.76
N THR A 89 -6.67 -1.34 -8.63
CA THR A 89 -7.20 -0.02 -8.24
C THR A 89 -8.60 -0.15 -7.62
N ALA A 90 -9.37 -1.15 -8.03
CA ALA A 90 -10.70 -1.46 -7.46
C ALA A 90 -10.59 -1.95 -6.01
N ASP A 91 -9.60 -2.76 -5.67
CA ASP A 91 -9.36 -3.23 -4.29
C ASP A 91 -9.03 -2.05 -3.37
N VAL A 92 -8.19 -1.13 -3.85
CA VAL A 92 -7.86 0.09 -3.10
C VAL A 92 -9.09 0.98 -2.94
N ALA A 93 -9.90 1.14 -3.98
CA ALA A 93 -11.14 1.92 -3.94
C ALA A 93 -12.17 1.31 -2.98
N ALA A 94 -12.35 -0.02 -3.00
CA ALA A 94 -13.23 -0.72 -2.07
C ALA A 94 -12.79 -0.54 -0.61
N THR A 95 -11.48 -0.58 -0.35
CA THR A 95 -10.93 -0.32 0.98
C THR A 95 -11.17 1.13 1.41
N ALA A 96 -11.00 2.09 0.51
CA ALA A 96 -11.30 3.49 0.79
C ALA A 96 -12.77 3.69 1.11
N LEU A 97 -13.67 3.06 0.35
CA LEU A 97 -15.10 3.09 0.60
C LEU A 97 -15.45 2.47 1.96
N PHE A 98 -14.83 1.36 2.32
CA PHE A 98 -15.01 0.73 3.64
C PHE A 98 -14.68 1.71 4.77
N PHE A 99 -13.54 2.40 4.71
CA PHE A 99 -13.19 3.42 5.70
C PHE A 99 -14.15 4.60 5.71
N ALA A 100 -14.51 5.10 4.53
CA ALA A 100 -15.37 6.28 4.40
C ALA A 100 -16.81 6.01 4.86
N ALA A 101 -17.36 4.86 4.49
CA ALA A 101 -18.75 4.48 4.79
C ALA A 101 -18.93 3.84 6.16
N PHE A 102 -17.88 3.65 6.95
CA PHE A 102 -18.00 3.04 8.28
C PHE A 102 -18.93 3.89 9.17
N PRO A 103 -19.97 3.29 9.79
CA PRO A 103 -21.11 4.05 10.32
C PRO A 103 -20.83 4.82 11.60
N THR A 104 -19.70 4.60 12.25
CA THR A 104 -19.35 5.23 13.53
C THR A 104 -17.93 5.77 13.55
N ASN A 105 -17.55 6.48 14.61
CA ASN A 105 -16.18 6.96 14.81
C ASN A 105 -15.23 5.91 15.40
N ALA A 106 -15.66 4.67 15.57
CA ALA A 106 -14.85 3.61 16.16
C ALA A 106 -13.63 3.24 15.29
N LEU A 107 -13.74 3.39 13.97
CA LEU A 107 -12.67 3.06 13.03
C LEU A 107 -11.86 4.33 12.68
N THR A 108 -10.86 4.63 13.51
CA THR A 108 -9.95 5.77 13.31
C THR A 108 -8.54 5.45 13.81
N GLY A 109 -7.54 6.10 13.27
CA GLY A 109 -6.12 5.90 13.61
C GLY A 109 -5.57 4.56 13.12
N GLN A 110 -6.27 3.84 12.25
CA GLN A 110 -5.91 2.51 11.78
C GLN A 110 -5.11 2.56 10.49
N SER A 111 -4.34 1.50 10.25
CA SER A 111 -3.68 1.25 8.97
C SER A 111 -4.04 -0.14 8.47
N LEU A 112 -4.62 -0.22 7.27
CA LEU A 112 -5.05 -1.49 6.67
C LEU A 112 -4.17 -1.82 5.47
N VAL A 113 -3.60 -3.02 5.50
CA VAL A 113 -2.78 -3.55 4.39
C VAL A 113 -3.69 -4.23 3.37
N VAL A 114 -3.44 -3.95 2.08
CA VAL A 114 -4.13 -4.53 0.92
C VAL A 114 -3.05 -4.97 -0.06
N SER A 115 -2.52 -6.19 0.10
CA SER A 115 -1.25 -6.57 -0.54
C SER A 115 -1.13 -8.03 -0.96
N HIS A 116 -2.23 -8.77 -1.04
CA HIS A 116 -2.19 -10.21 -1.34
C HIS A 116 -1.22 -10.99 -0.44
N GLY A 117 -1.20 -10.65 0.86
CA GLY A 117 -0.36 -11.32 1.84
C GLY A 117 1.13 -10.95 1.81
N TRP A 118 1.56 -10.00 0.97
CA TRP A 118 2.95 -9.54 0.99
C TRP A 118 3.41 -9.12 2.39
N PHE A 119 2.59 -8.36 3.08
CA PHE A 119 2.82 -8.03 4.48
C PHE A 119 1.59 -8.42 5.31
N MET A 120 1.81 -9.16 6.37
CA MET A 120 0.79 -9.56 7.35
C MET A 120 1.16 -8.98 8.71
N GLN A 121 0.16 -8.46 9.44
CA GLN A 121 0.34 -7.89 10.78
C GLN A 121 -0.44 -8.67 11.82
#